data_1f8277d85546aa87f912db3554449089
#
_entry.id   1f8277d85546aa87f912db3554449089
#
_cell.length_a   1.000
_cell.length_b   1.000
_cell.length_c   1.000
_cell.angle_alpha   90.00
_cell.angle_beta   90.00
_cell.angle_gamma   90.00
#
_symmetry.space_group_name_H-M   'P 1'
#
loop_
_entity.id
_entity.type
_entity.pdbx_description
1 polymer ?
#
loop_
_entity_poly.entity_id
_entity_poly.type
_entity_poly.pdbx_seq_one_letter_code
_entity_poly.pdbx_strand_id
1 'polypeptide(L)'
;MSEVLLTLMVTAIGCAILGPVLILRKLAMTADALSHSVLLGIVVAFFFVPDLRSIWLVVSASIFGVFTIWLVEELSRHHLVERDDALAIVFPVFFALAVLLITKFFRNTHLDVEIVLMGNPLFTPFIRQFGMPKSLFEMLVITAMNGIFLLVNYQKLKISIFDPEYAQLIGIPVTYLYRVFMVLVSITCVVAFNSVGGMLVISYFVAPAAAACMITKDLKITIFVSILFAIINSWLGYHFAMLWNVSVSGMCSLVGMITVILGIIFHRNGMLRQWAKSFVNHEKFCEDLLLVHLYRHKGNTIELGYQTIHQHLNWSNKITDDRIERLIKRGYVVRDDSKQLYSLTEKGITYVTKQLFQ
;
A
#
# COMPACT_ATOMS: atom_id res chain seq x y z
N MET A 1 23.07 -6.83 20.01
CA MET A 1 21.60 -6.68 19.84
C MET A 1 21.22 -5.27 19.43
N SER A 2 21.74 -4.23 20.04
CA SER A 2 21.45 -2.82 19.67
C SER A 2 21.86 -2.46 18.23
N GLU A 3 23.01 -2.95 17.75
CA GLU A 3 23.52 -2.64 16.41
C GLU A 3 22.64 -3.20 15.29
N VAL A 4 22.09 -4.43 15.46
CA VAL A 4 21.14 -5.02 14.50
C VAL A 4 19.86 -4.20 14.42
N LEU A 5 19.29 -3.84 15.58
CA LEU A 5 18.08 -3.02 15.63
C LEU A 5 18.31 -1.63 15.00
N LEU A 6 19.45 -1.00 15.27
CA LEU A 6 19.81 0.28 14.65
C LEU A 6 19.92 0.16 13.12
N THR A 7 20.56 -0.91 12.62
CA THR A 7 20.64 -1.15 11.18
C THR A 7 19.26 -1.31 10.56
N LEU A 8 18.37 -2.09 11.19
CA LEU A 8 16.98 -2.26 10.74
C LEU A 8 16.22 -0.92 10.71
N MET A 9 16.33 -0.12 11.78
CA MET A 9 15.65 1.18 11.86
C MET A 9 16.15 2.16 10.80
N VAL A 10 17.46 2.28 10.61
CA VAL A 10 18.05 3.17 9.61
C VAL A 10 17.67 2.73 8.21
N THR A 11 17.69 1.43 7.92
CA THR A 11 17.23 0.87 6.64
C THR A 11 15.75 1.17 6.40
N ALA A 12 14.93 0.98 7.42
CA ALA A 12 13.50 1.27 7.35
C ALA A 12 13.22 2.76 7.09
N ILE A 13 13.95 3.66 7.76
CA ILE A 13 13.84 5.12 7.53
C ILE A 13 14.25 5.46 6.10
N GLY A 14 15.39 4.93 5.61
CA GLY A 14 15.89 5.20 4.26
C GLY A 14 14.89 4.78 3.16
N CYS A 15 14.21 3.65 3.33
CA CYS A 15 13.16 3.19 2.43
C CYS A 15 11.86 4.00 2.60
N ALA A 16 11.44 4.27 3.85
CA ALA A 16 10.20 4.96 4.16
C ALA A 16 10.17 6.43 3.74
N ILE A 17 11.31 7.09 3.61
CA ILE A 17 11.45 8.45 3.07
C ILE A 17 10.98 8.49 1.60
N LEU A 18 11.33 7.51 0.79
CA LEU A 18 11.01 7.44 -0.63
C LEU A 18 9.64 6.77 -0.90
N GLY A 19 9.19 5.91 0.01
CA GLY A 19 7.98 5.10 -0.13
C GLY A 19 6.71 5.89 -0.50
N PRO A 20 6.36 7.00 0.18
CA PRO A 20 5.16 7.78 -0.15
C PRO A 20 5.15 8.30 -1.59
N VAL A 21 6.30 8.72 -2.12
CA VAL A 21 6.42 9.17 -3.51
C VAL A 21 6.19 8.00 -4.48
N LEU A 22 6.73 6.82 -4.17
CA LEU A 22 6.51 5.60 -4.96
C LEU A 22 5.02 5.22 -5.01
N ILE A 23 4.34 5.23 -3.87
CA ILE A 23 2.91 4.85 -3.78
C ILE A 23 2.03 5.86 -4.50
N LEU A 24 2.22 7.16 -4.23
CA LEU A 24 1.40 8.21 -4.85
C LEU A 24 1.56 8.27 -6.37
N ARG A 25 2.70 7.82 -6.88
CA ARG A 25 2.97 7.71 -8.32
C ARG A 25 2.63 6.33 -8.91
N LYS A 26 2.05 5.42 -8.12
CA LYS A 26 1.75 4.04 -8.54
C LYS A 26 2.99 3.25 -8.97
N LEU A 27 4.14 3.51 -8.34
CA LEU A 27 5.42 2.89 -8.64
C LEU A 27 5.83 1.83 -7.60
N ALA A 28 4.92 1.40 -6.74
CA ALA A 28 5.22 0.45 -5.65
C ALA A 28 5.83 -0.86 -6.16
N MET A 29 5.34 -1.38 -7.28
CA MET A 29 5.85 -2.60 -7.92
C MET A 29 7.28 -2.48 -8.43
N THR A 30 7.78 -1.26 -8.64
CA THR A 30 9.15 -1.04 -9.10
C THR A 30 10.19 -1.48 -8.05
N ALA A 31 9.88 -1.33 -6.76
CA ALA A 31 10.78 -1.79 -5.69
C ALA A 31 10.95 -3.32 -5.69
N ASP A 32 9.85 -4.05 -5.97
CA ASP A 32 9.88 -5.50 -6.13
C ASP A 32 10.69 -5.93 -7.35
N ALA A 33 10.39 -5.34 -8.52
CA ALA A 33 11.12 -5.61 -9.74
C ALA A 33 12.64 -5.33 -9.62
N LEU A 34 13.01 -4.25 -8.93
CA LEU A 34 14.40 -3.93 -8.65
C LEU A 34 15.06 -4.99 -7.77
N SER A 35 14.39 -5.48 -6.75
CA SER A 35 14.94 -6.51 -5.85
C SER A 35 15.36 -7.78 -6.61
N HIS A 36 14.62 -8.16 -7.63
CA HIS A 36 14.93 -9.33 -8.44
C HIS A 36 15.96 -9.06 -9.55
N SER A 37 15.92 -7.89 -10.18
CA SER A 37 16.86 -7.53 -11.28
C SER A 37 18.27 -7.25 -10.79
N VAL A 38 18.43 -6.79 -9.54
CA VAL A 38 19.72 -6.57 -8.88
C VAL A 38 20.57 -7.84 -8.85
N LEU A 39 19.96 -9.02 -8.74
CA LEU A 39 20.66 -10.31 -8.73
C LEU A 39 21.49 -10.49 -9.99
N LEU A 40 21.00 -10.10 -11.17
CA LEU A 40 21.76 -10.17 -12.41
C LEU A 40 23.02 -9.29 -12.34
N GLY A 41 22.90 -8.09 -11.80
CA GLY A 41 24.05 -7.19 -11.60
C GLY A 41 25.11 -7.77 -10.67
N ILE A 42 24.69 -8.42 -9.58
CA ILE A 42 25.60 -9.12 -8.66
C ILE A 42 26.33 -10.23 -9.38
N VAL A 43 25.61 -11.08 -10.14
CA VAL A 43 26.18 -12.22 -10.86
C VAL A 43 27.18 -11.77 -11.92
N VAL A 44 26.84 -10.72 -12.69
CA VAL A 44 27.75 -10.17 -13.72
C VAL A 44 29.03 -9.63 -13.09
N ALA A 45 28.95 -8.89 -11.98
CA ALA A 45 30.15 -8.40 -11.29
C ALA A 45 30.98 -9.55 -10.72
N PHE A 46 30.37 -10.62 -10.26
CA PHE A 46 31.05 -11.77 -9.67
C PHE A 46 31.93 -12.53 -10.70
N PHE A 47 31.61 -12.45 -12.00
CA PHE A 47 32.51 -12.97 -13.03
C PHE A 47 33.87 -12.27 -13.08
N PHE A 48 33.90 -10.98 -12.72
CA PHE A 48 35.16 -10.18 -12.77
C PHE A 48 35.87 -10.13 -11.41
N VAL A 49 35.07 -10.12 -10.33
CA VAL A 49 35.56 -10.01 -8.96
C VAL A 49 34.86 -11.06 -8.09
N PRO A 50 35.45 -12.26 -7.93
CA PRO A 50 34.85 -13.36 -7.18
C PRO A 50 34.96 -13.17 -5.66
N ASP A 51 34.63 -11.99 -5.15
CA ASP A 51 34.58 -11.63 -3.73
C ASP A 51 33.21 -11.01 -3.39
N LEU A 52 32.40 -11.72 -2.61
CA LEU A 52 31.08 -11.29 -2.19
C LEU A 52 31.07 -10.01 -1.34
N ARG A 53 32.24 -9.61 -0.80
CA ARG A 53 32.40 -8.41 0.02
C ARG A 53 32.80 -7.18 -0.78
N SER A 54 33.06 -7.34 -2.09
CA SER A 54 33.54 -6.29 -2.94
C SER A 54 32.46 -5.21 -3.17
N ILE A 55 32.90 -3.95 -3.11
CA ILE A 55 32.03 -2.81 -3.44
C ILE A 55 31.58 -2.82 -4.91
N TRP A 56 32.33 -3.50 -5.79
CA TRP A 56 32.00 -3.63 -7.20
C TRP A 56 30.69 -4.39 -7.45
N LEU A 57 30.31 -5.33 -6.55
CA LEU A 57 29.03 -6.00 -6.64
C LEU A 57 27.89 -5.02 -6.41
N VAL A 58 28.02 -4.13 -5.41
CA VAL A 58 27.01 -3.09 -5.13
C VAL A 58 26.89 -2.10 -6.28
N VAL A 59 28.03 -1.69 -6.85
CA VAL A 59 28.06 -0.76 -8.00
C VAL A 59 27.38 -1.40 -9.22
N SER A 60 27.75 -2.63 -9.57
CA SER A 60 27.16 -3.35 -10.70
C SER A 60 25.66 -3.59 -10.48
N ALA A 61 25.27 -4.03 -9.30
CA ALA A 61 23.87 -4.21 -8.91
C ALA A 61 23.06 -2.91 -9.06
N SER A 62 23.64 -1.77 -8.65
CA SER A 62 23.00 -0.45 -8.82
C SER A 62 22.87 -0.05 -10.29
N ILE A 63 23.89 -0.32 -11.11
CA ILE A 63 23.85 -0.06 -12.55
C ILE A 63 22.75 -0.90 -13.22
N PHE A 64 22.65 -2.19 -12.89
CA PHE A 64 21.60 -3.05 -13.42
C PHE A 64 20.21 -2.65 -12.94
N GLY A 65 20.07 -2.18 -11.70
CA GLY A 65 18.80 -1.62 -11.21
C GLY A 65 18.37 -0.39 -11.99
N VAL A 66 19.28 0.55 -12.26
CA VAL A 66 19.02 1.73 -13.11
C VAL A 66 18.72 1.31 -14.55
N PHE A 67 19.44 0.34 -15.09
CA PHE A 67 19.22 -0.20 -16.42
C PHE A 67 17.84 -0.84 -16.55
N THR A 68 17.38 -1.57 -15.52
CA THR A 68 16.04 -2.13 -15.46
C THR A 68 14.97 -1.04 -15.58
N ILE A 69 15.11 0.03 -14.80
CA ILE A 69 14.17 1.17 -14.85
C ILE A 69 14.16 1.82 -16.23
N TRP A 70 15.36 2.06 -16.79
CA TRP A 70 15.47 2.64 -18.12
C TRP A 70 14.81 1.77 -19.20
N LEU A 71 15.01 0.45 -19.14
CA LEU A 71 14.41 -0.48 -20.09
C LEU A 71 12.88 -0.51 -19.98
N VAL A 72 12.35 -0.48 -18.76
CA VAL A 72 10.91 -0.38 -18.50
C VAL A 72 10.32 0.93 -19.02
N GLU A 73 11.02 2.06 -18.81
CA GLU A 73 10.59 3.36 -19.34
C GLU A 73 10.59 3.37 -20.87
N GLU A 74 11.61 2.81 -21.51
CA GLU A 74 11.68 2.74 -22.95
C GLU A 74 10.61 1.82 -23.54
N LEU A 75 10.32 0.67 -22.89
CA LEU A 75 9.30 -0.26 -23.33
C LEU A 75 7.88 0.36 -23.25
N SER A 76 7.62 1.13 -22.19
CA SER A 76 6.32 1.77 -21.97
C SER A 76 6.16 3.08 -22.76
N ARG A 77 7.23 3.65 -23.31
CA ARG A 77 7.19 4.91 -24.05
C ARG A 77 6.34 4.88 -25.31
N HIS A 78 6.28 3.74 -25.97
CA HIS A 78 5.54 3.56 -27.21
C HIS A 78 4.03 3.29 -27.02
N HIS A 79 3.50 3.38 -25.79
CA HIS A 79 2.09 3.11 -25.45
C HIS A 79 1.56 1.72 -25.87
N LEU A 80 2.45 0.81 -26.26
CA LEU A 80 2.09 -0.58 -26.62
C LEU A 80 1.95 -1.46 -25.39
N VAL A 81 2.63 -1.10 -24.31
CA VAL A 81 2.68 -1.83 -23.05
C VAL A 81 2.53 -0.85 -21.91
N GLU A 82 1.64 -1.13 -20.96
CA GLU A 82 1.53 -0.34 -19.73
C GLU A 82 2.79 -0.54 -18.88
N ARG A 83 3.09 0.41 -18.01
CA ARG A 83 4.33 0.39 -17.22
C ARG A 83 4.44 -0.84 -16.32
N ASP A 84 3.32 -1.25 -15.71
CA ASP A 84 3.27 -2.43 -14.82
C ASP A 84 3.49 -3.73 -15.63
N ASP A 85 2.97 -3.79 -16.86
CA ASP A 85 3.21 -4.91 -17.76
C ASP A 85 4.66 -4.95 -18.25
N ALA A 86 5.26 -3.80 -18.54
CA ALA A 86 6.67 -3.70 -18.89
C ALA A 86 7.58 -4.18 -17.75
N LEU A 87 7.24 -3.82 -16.49
CA LEU A 87 7.89 -4.37 -15.31
C LEU A 87 7.76 -5.89 -15.25
N ALA A 88 6.54 -6.43 -15.42
CA ALA A 88 6.26 -7.86 -15.38
C ALA A 88 6.99 -8.67 -16.45
N ILE A 89 7.42 -8.04 -17.55
CA ILE A 89 8.24 -8.68 -18.58
C ILE A 89 9.73 -8.60 -18.23
N VAL A 90 10.23 -7.42 -17.86
CA VAL A 90 11.68 -7.16 -17.74
C VAL A 90 12.28 -7.87 -16.54
N PHE A 91 11.66 -7.81 -15.35
CA PHE A 91 12.29 -8.38 -14.16
C PHE A 91 12.39 -9.91 -14.17
N PRO A 92 11.38 -10.69 -14.64
CA PRO A 92 11.54 -12.13 -14.70
C PRO A 92 12.61 -12.58 -15.71
N VAL A 93 12.78 -11.83 -16.82
CA VAL A 93 13.84 -12.11 -17.79
C VAL A 93 15.21 -11.93 -17.14
N PHE A 94 15.42 -10.82 -16.41
CA PHE A 94 16.69 -10.57 -15.73
C PHE A 94 16.93 -11.57 -14.59
N PHE A 95 15.91 -11.91 -13.84
CA PHE A 95 16.01 -12.92 -12.80
C PHE A 95 16.31 -14.31 -13.35
N ALA A 96 15.61 -14.73 -14.40
CA ALA A 96 15.83 -16.02 -15.05
C ALA A 96 17.26 -16.09 -15.64
N LEU A 97 17.74 -15.00 -16.25
CA LEU A 97 19.10 -14.92 -16.76
C LEU A 97 20.15 -15.03 -15.64
N ALA A 98 19.91 -14.37 -14.51
CA ALA A 98 20.77 -14.47 -13.34
C ALA A 98 20.84 -15.91 -12.80
N VAL A 99 19.69 -16.57 -12.62
CA VAL A 99 19.60 -17.96 -12.17
C VAL A 99 20.30 -18.90 -13.14
N LEU A 100 20.12 -18.70 -14.47
CA LEU A 100 20.78 -19.51 -15.49
C LEU A 100 22.30 -19.35 -15.40
N LEU A 101 22.82 -18.14 -15.26
CA LEU A 101 24.26 -17.89 -15.12
C LEU A 101 24.83 -18.52 -13.84
N ILE A 102 24.13 -18.39 -12.70
CA ILE A 102 24.53 -19.03 -11.44
C ILE A 102 24.60 -20.55 -11.61
N THR A 103 23.55 -21.14 -12.15
CA THR A 103 23.44 -22.60 -12.28
C THR A 103 24.49 -23.18 -13.21
N LYS A 104 24.83 -22.45 -14.30
CA LYS A 104 25.79 -22.92 -15.28
C LYS A 104 27.26 -22.70 -14.86
N PHE A 105 27.58 -21.56 -14.25
CA PHE A 105 28.98 -21.16 -14.03
C PHE A 105 29.39 -21.16 -12.56
N PHE A 106 28.46 -21.04 -11.61
CA PHE A 106 28.76 -20.90 -10.19
C PHE A 106 28.14 -21.97 -9.31
N ARG A 107 27.83 -23.16 -9.87
CA ARG A 107 27.18 -24.27 -9.16
C ARG A 107 27.93 -24.73 -7.91
N ASN A 108 29.25 -24.57 -7.86
CA ASN A 108 30.11 -24.98 -6.72
C ASN A 108 30.47 -23.82 -5.78
N THR A 109 29.98 -22.64 -6.05
CA THR A 109 30.19 -21.47 -5.18
C THR A 109 28.95 -21.26 -4.30
N HIS A 110 29.14 -20.84 -3.06
CA HIS A 110 28.02 -20.55 -2.12
C HIS A 110 27.19 -19.32 -2.52
N LEU A 111 26.98 -19.08 -3.82
CA LEU A 111 26.05 -18.13 -4.39
C LEU A 111 24.66 -18.75 -4.43
N ASP A 112 24.12 -19.09 -3.23
CA ASP A 112 22.72 -19.53 -3.15
C ASP A 112 21.81 -18.32 -3.32
N VAL A 113 20.93 -18.39 -4.33
CA VAL A 113 19.90 -17.38 -4.61
C VAL A 113 19.07 -17.10 -3.35
N GLU A 114 18.78 -18.13 -2.56
CA GLU A 114 18.02 -17.99 -1.30
C GLU A 114 18.78 -17.15 -0.27
N ILE A 115 20.08 -17.34 -0.12
CA ILE A 115 20.91 -16.58 0.86
C ILE A 115 20.97 -15.10 0.44
N VAL A 116 21.13 -14.84 -0.85
CA VAL A 116 21.18 -13.47 -1.40
C VAL A 116 19.80 -12.80 -1.28
N LEU A 117 18.68 -13.52 -1.53
CA LEU A 117 17.34 -12.95 -1.47
C LEU A 117 16.79 -12.80 -0.05
N MET A 118 17.05 -13.76 0.84
CA MET A 118 16.47 -13.73 2.18
C MET A 118 17.20 -12.78 3.12
N GLY A 119 18.51 -12.57 2.96
CA GLY A 119 19.34 -11.76 3.84
C GLY A 119 19.18 -12.13 5.32
N ASN A 120 20.21 -11.99 6.11
CA ASN A 120 20.09 -12.22 7.55
C ASN A 120 20.65 -11.03 8.32
N PRO A 121 19.78 -10.13 8.83
CA PRO A 121 20.19 -8.93 9.56
C PRO A 121 21.07 -9.25 10.79
N LEU A 122 20.98 -10.46 11.34
CA LEU A 122 21.75 -10.88 12.52
C LEU A 122 23.26 -10.98 12.23
N PHE A 123 23.65 -11.12 10.95
CA PHE A 123 25.06 -11.17 10.57
C PHE A 123 25.68 -9.77 10.32
N THR A 124 24.89 -8.71 10.29
CA THR A 124 25.37 -7.35 10.02
C THR A 124 26.47 -6.85 10.99
N PRO A 125 26.49 -7.19 12.30
CA PRO A 125 27.52 -6.73 13.22
C PRO A 125 28.90 -7.37 13.00
N PHE A 126 28.99 -8.49 12.27
CA PHE A 126 30.24 -9.22 12.08
C PHE A 126 31.18 -8.56 11.07
N ILE A 127 30.65 -7.74 10.13
CA ILE A 127 31.43 -7.00 9.16
C ILE A 127 31.48 -5.54 9.59
N ARG A 128 32.66 -5.08 10.05
CA ARG A 128 32.84 -3.72 10.58
C ARG A 128 33.65 -2.83 9.65
N GLN A 129 33.22 -1.56 9.59
CA GLN A 129 33.91 -0.49 8.91
C GLN A 129 33.85 0.78 9.78
N PHE A 130 34.98 1.47 9.98
CA PHE A 130 35.05 2.65 10.85
C PHE A 130 34.48 2.48 12.27
N GLY A 131 34.65 1.28 12.87
CA GLY A 131 34.18 1.02 14.23
C GLY A 131 32.69 0.67 14.38
N MET A 132 31.90 0.73 13.30
CA MET A 132 30.48 0.38 13.27
C MET A 132 30.20 -0.70 12.19
N PRO A 133 29.02 -1.36 12.19
CA PRO A 133 28.66 -2.31 11.15
C PRO A 133 28.69 -1.64 9.76
N LYS A 134 29.32 -2.29 8.78
CA LYS A 134 29.44 -1.78 7.41
C LYS A 134 28.06 -1.41 6.83
N SER A 135 27.08 -2.29 7.00
CA SER A 135 25.71 -2.07 6.51
C SER A 135 25.04 -0.86 7.16
N LEU A 136 25.29 -0.62 8.45
CA LEU A 136 24.76 0.56 9.14
C LEU A 136 25.35 1.85 8.56
N PHE A 137 26.67 1.88 8.32
CA PHE A 137 27.33 3.04 7.73
C PHE A 137 26.82 3.33 6.32
N GLU A 138 26.76 2.32 5.46
CA GLU A 138 26.26 2.44 4.10
C GLU A 138 24.82 2.96 4.08
N MET A 139 23.93 2.39 4.92
CA MET A 139 22.55 2.84 5.01
C MET A 139 22.38 4.24 5.60
N LEU A 140 23.23 4.66 6.53
CA LEU A 140 23.23 6.05 7.03
C LEU A 140 23.54 7.05 5.93
N VAL A 141 24.56 6.77 5.11
CA VAL A 141 24.93 7.64 3.97
C VAL A 141 23.77 7.73 2.97
N ILE A 142 23.18 6.60 2.61
CA ILE A 142 22.08 6.56 1.66
C ILE A 142 20.83 7.27 2.21
N THR A 143 20.50 7.03 3.48
CA THR A 143 19.37 7.69 4.15
C THR A 143 19.55 9.21 4.20
N ALA A 144 20.77 9.67 4.49
CA ALA A 144 21.09 11.10 4.45
C ALA A 144 20.94 11.67 3.03
N MET A 145 21.43 10.96 2.02
CA MET A 145 21.30 11.35 0.61
C MET A 145 19.83 11.44 0.17
N ASN A 146 19.02 10.46 0.53
CA ASN A 146 17.58 10.43 0.26
C ASN A 146 16.88 11.61 0.95
N GLY A 147 17.21 11.87 2.22
CA GLY A 147 16.67 12.99 2.98
C GLY A 147 17.02 14.34 2.36
N ILE A 148 18.29 14.56 2.00
CA ILE A 148 18.75 15.81 1.36
C ILE A 148 18.04 16.00 0.01
N PHE A 149 17.98 14.97 -0.83
CA PHE A 149 17.28 15.03 -2.11
C PHE A 149 15.81 15.41 -1.94
N LEU A 150 15.14 14.80 -0.98
CA LEU A 150 13.73 15.07 -0.72
C LEU A 150 13.52 16.48 -0.18
N LEU A 151 14.36 16.98 0.74
CA LEU A 151 14.29 18.32 1.28
C LEU A 151 14.48 19.39 0.20
N VAL A 152 15.51 19.23 -0.65
CA VAL A 152 15.82 20.18 -1.73
C VAL A 152 14.75 20.20 -2.81
N ASN A 153 14.19 19.05 -3.16
CA ASN A 153 13.23 18.91 -4.26
C ASN A 153 11.77 18.77 -3.78
N TYR A 154 11.49 18.98 -2.50
CA TYR A 154 10.17 18.73 -1.90
C TYR A 154 9.03 19.40 -2.67
N GLN A 155 9.13 20.71 -2.95
CA GLN A 155 8.09 21.45 -3.65
C GLN A 155 7.91 20.98 -5.09
N LYS A 156 9.01 20.72 -5.79
CA LYS A 156 8.99 20.20 -7.17
C LYS A 156 8.34 18.82 -7.23
N LEU A 157 8.70 17.93 -6.28
CA LEU A 157 8.09 16.60 -6.16
C LEU A 157 6.60 16.70 -5.82
N LYS A 158 6.23 17.55 -4.87
CA LYS A 158 4.82 17.75 -4.48
C LYS A 158 3.97 18.15 -5.68
N ILE A 159 4.36 19.19 -6.42
CA ILE A 159 3.63 19.67 -7.59
C ILE A 159 3.58 18.56 -8.67
N SER A 160 4.70 17.93 -8.97
CA SER A 160 4.78 16.91 -10.02
C SER A 160 4.00 15.63 -9.71
N ILE A 161 3.72 15.31 -8.43
CA ILE A 161 2.89 14.16 -8.03
C ILE A 161 1.41 14.47 -8.27
N PHE A 162 0.96 15.65 -7.90
CA PHE A 162 -0.46 16.03 -7.98
C PHE A 162 -0.88 16.45 -9.38
N ASP A 163 -0.03 17.22 -10.08
CA ASP A 163 -0.30 17.70 -11.43
C ASP A 163 1.01 17.76 -12.25
N PRO A 164 1.35 16.67 -12.96
CA PRO A 164 2.57 16.61 -13.77
C PRO A 164 2.53 17.52 -14.99
N GLU A 165 1.35 17.81 -15.56
CA GLU A 165 1.22 18.71 -16.71
C GLU A 165 1.47 20.16 -16.29
N TYR A 166 0.86 20.59 -15.20
CA TYR A 166 1.10 21.90 -14.62
C TYR A 166 2.57 22.07 -14.22
N ALA A 167 3.18 21.04 -13.61
CA ALA A 167 4.60 21.08 -13.25
C ALA A 167 5.50 21.34 -14.48
N GLN A 168 5.21 20.74 -15.62
CA GLN A 168 5.95 20.98 -16.87
C GLN A 168 5.72 22.39 -17.40
N LEU A 169 4.50 22.93 -17.35
CA LEU A 169 4.16 24.26 -17.80
C LEU A 169 4.91 25.36 -17.01
N ILE A 170 5.13 25.16 -15.71
CA ILE A 170 5.90 26.11 -14.88
C ILE A 170 7.43 25.87 -14.92
N GLY A 171 7.90 25.00 -15.86
CA GLY A 171 9.30 24.77 -16.12
C GLY A 171 10.01 23.79 -15.20
N ILE A 172 9.28 22.94 -14.43
CA ILE A 172 9.87 21.87 -13.66
C ILE A 172 10.24 20.73 -14.59
N PRO A 173 11.51 20.28 -14.64
CA PRO A 173 11.91 19.15 -15.47
C PRO A 173 11.47 17.81 -14.83
N VAL A 174 10.17 17.50 -14.93
CA VAL A 174 9.52 16.37 -14.27
C VAL A 174 10.23 15.05 -14.61
N THR A 175 10.55 14.81 -15.88
CA THR A 175 11.21 13.58 -16.33
C THR A 175 12.58 13.41 -15.70
N TYR A 176 13.39 14.48 -15.62
CA TYR A 176 14.70 14.44 -14.99
C TYR A 176 14.61 14.19 -13.48
N LEU A 177 13.69 14.90 -12.82
CA LEU A 177 13.43 14.73 -11.38
C LEU A 177 13.08 13.28 -11.04
N TYR A 178 12.26 12.67 -11.89
CA TYR A 178 11.88 11.26 -11.74
C TYR A 178 13.04 10.30 -12.00
N ARG A 179 13.84 10.52 -13.01
CA ARG A 179 15.02 9.67 -13.26
C ARG A 179 15.97 9.69 -12.07
N VAL A 180 16.27 10.87 -11.53
CA VAL A 180 17.12 10.99 -10.33
C VAL A 180 16.49 10.28 -9.14
N PHE A 181 15.17 10.48 -8.92
CA PHE A 181 14.44 9.78 -7.86
C PHE A 181 14.54 8.25 -8.00
N MET A 182 14.36 7.71 -9.19
CA MET A 182 14.42 6.26 -9.43
C MET A 182 15.84 5.70 -9.28
N VAL A 183 16.87 6.48 -9.63
CA VAL A 183 18.26 6.11 -9.33
C VAL A 183 18.48 6.00 -7.83
N LEU A 184 17.97 6.94 -7.05
CA LEU A 184 18.04 6.88 -5.58
C LEU A 184 17.29 5.69 -5.01
N VAL A 185 16.10 5.38 -5.52
CA VAL A 185 15.33 4.17 -5.15
C VAL A 185 16.16 2.91 -5.45
N SER A 186 16.77 2.82 -6.64
CA SER A 186 17.61 1.68 -7.04
C SER A 186 18.80 1.48 -6.11
N ILE A 187 19.57 2.54 -5.85
CA ILE A 187 20.73 2.48 -4.96
C ILE A 187 20.30 2.10 -3.54
N THR A 188 19.22 2.72 -3.04
CA THR A 188 18.66 2.40 -1.71
C THR A 188 18.23 0.94 -1.62
N CYS A 189 17.57 0.43 -2.67
CA CYS A 189 17.13 -0.95 -2.76
C CYS A 189 18.32 -1.93 -2.67
N VAL A 190 19.39 -1.68 -3.48
CA VAL A 190 20.58 -2.53 -3.53
C VAL A 190 21.30 -2.58 -2.17
N VAL A 191 21.54 -1.42 -1.55
CA VAL A 191 22.26 -1.36 -0.27
C VAL A 191 21.42 -1.91 0.87
N ALA A 192 20.12 -1.64 0.87
CA ALA A 192 19.19 -2.21 1.84
C ALA A 192 19.08 -3.74 1.68
N PHE A 193 19.12 -4.25 0.45
CA PHE A 193 19.08 -5.67 0.14
C PHE A 193 20.25 -6.43 0.80
N ASN A 194 21.47 -5.91 0.68
CA ASN A 194 22.65 -6.47 1.34
C ASN A 194 22.54 -6.45 2.88
N SER A 195 21.78 -5.50 3.43
CA SER A 195 21.66 -5.33 4.88
C SER A 195 20.60 -6.23 5.51
N VAL A 196 19.42 -6.34 4.88
CA VAL A 196 18.23 -6.92 5.53
C VAL A 196 17.48 -7.95 4.66
N GLY A 197 17.87 -8.10 3.38
CA GLY A 197 17.24 -9.01 2.42
C GLY A 197 16.06 -8.38 1.66
N GLY A 198 15.79 -8.94 0.46
CA GLY A 198 14.86 -8.36 -0.50
C GLY A 198 13.43 -8.25 -0.01
N MET A 199 12.90 -9.29 0.64
CA MET A 199 11.51 -9.29 1.13
C MET A 199 11.25 -8.16 2.14
N LEU A 200 12.21 -7.92 3.05
CA LEU A 200 12.05 -6.87 4.05
C LEU A 200 12.19 -5.47 3.43
N VAL A 201 13.07 -5.32 2.43
CA VAL A 201 13.24 -4.05 1.70
C VAL A 201 11.94 -3.62 1.04
N ILE A 202 11.28 -4.53 0.32
CA ILE A 202 9.99 -4.26 -0.32
C ILE A 202 8.95 -3.84 0.73
N SER A 203 8.89 -4.59 1.84
CA SER A 203 8.00 -4.26 2.95
C SER A 203 8.27 -2.86 3.52
N TYR A 204 9.51 -2.46 3.67
CA TYR A 204 9.88 -1.13 4.18
C TYR A 204 9.58 0.03 3.22
N PHE A 205 9.64 -0.20 1.91
CA PHE A 205 9.19 0.79 0.94
C PHE A 205 7.68 0.95 0.91
N VAL A 206 6.94 -0.15 1.00
CA VAL A 206 5.51 -0.15 0.70
C VAL A 206 4.66 -0.03 1.97
N ALA A 207 4.88 -0.86 2.98
CA ALA A 207 3.95 -0.99 4.10
C ALA A 207 3.81 0.30 4.95
N PRO A 208 4.90 0.95 5.43
CA PRO A 208 4.78 2.17 6.21
C PRO A 208 4.17 3.32 5.41
N ALA A 209 4.55 3.41 4.13
CA ALA A 209 4.09 4.46 3.23
C ALA A 209 2.62 4.28 2.85
N ALA A 210 2.17 3.05 2.57
CA ALA A 210 0.77 2.76 2.29
C ALA A 210 -0.12 3.12 3.48
N ALA A 211 0.25 2.68 4.69
CA ALA A 211 -0.48 3.02 5.90
C ALA A 211 -0.53 4.54 6.14
N ALA A 212 0.57 5.26 5.91
CA ALA A 212 0.63 6.71 6.04
C ALA A 212 -0.25 7.43 5.01
N CYS A 213 -0.24 7.01 3.74
CA CYS A 213 -1.08 7.58 2.68
C CYS A 213 -2.59 7.40 2.94
N MET A 214 -2.98 6.36 3.67
CA MET A 214 -4.37 6.15 4.05
C MET A 214 -4.85 7.11 5.14
N ILE A 215 -3.95 7.51 6.04
CA ILE A 215 -4.30 8.31 7.21
C ILE A 215 -4.19 9.82 6.91
N THR A 216 -3.25 10.20 6.05
CA THR A 216 -2.87 11.60 5.82
C THR A 216 -3.11 12.03 4.37
N LYS A 217 -3.37 13.34 4.16
CA LYS A 217 -3.57 13.92 2.83
C LYS A 217 -2.44 14.87 2.42
N ASP A 218 -1.61 15.31 3.34
CA ASP A 218 -0.47 16.18 3.06
C ASP A 218 0.80 15.35 2.94
N LEU A 219 1.53 15.51 1.83
CA LEU A 219 2.76 14.78 1.53
C LEU A 219 3.80 14.89 2.65
N LYS A 220 3.95 16.09 3.29
CA LYS A 220 4.91 16.28 4.37
C LYS A 220 4.57 15.42 5.58
N ILE A 221 3.29 15.43 5.98
CA ILE A 221 2.80 14.63 7.10
C ILE A 221 2.88 13.15 6.75
N THR A 222 2.56 12.77 5.50
CA THR A 222 2.64 11.39 5.03
C THR A 222 4.05 10.84 5.15
N ILE A 223 5.07 11.59 4.75
CA ILE A 223 6.47 11.18 4.87
C ILE A 223 6.86 11.01 6.35
N PHE A 224 6.49 11.96 7.20
CA PHE A 224 6.79 11.88 8.63
C PHE A 224 6.13 10.66 9.29
N VAL A 225 4.85 10.43 9.03
CA VAL A 225 4.09 9.28 9.54
C VAL A 225 4.64 7.97 8.99
N SER A 226 5.05 7.93 7.71
CA SER A 226 5.72 6.77 7.11
C SER A 226 7.01 6.40 7.85
N ILE A 227 7.85 7.38 8.15
CA ILE A 227 9.07 7.17 8.93
C ILE A 227 8.74 6.63 10.33
N LEU A 228 7.74 7.19 11.00
CA LEU A 228 7.31 6.75 12.33
C LEU A 228 6.84 5.28 12.29
N PHE A 229 6.00 4.92 11.33
CA PHE A 229 5.56 3.53 11.15
C PHE A 229 6.73 2.58 10.82
N ALA A 230 7.69 3.01 10.01
CA ALA A 230 8.86 2.21 9.69
C ALA A 230 9.71 1.89 10.94
N ILE A 231 9.91 2.88 11.81
CA ILE A 231 10.60 2.70 13.10
C ILE A 231 9.85 1.73 14.00
N ILE A 232 8.53 1.92 14.15
CA ILE A 232 7.67 1.06 14.98
C ILE A 232 7.67 -0.38 14.45
N ASN A 233 7.52 -0.58 13.13
CA ASN A 233 7.52 -1.89 12.51
C ASN A 233 8.85 -2.62 12.71
N SER A 234 9.97 -1.92 12.58
CA SER A 234 11.30 -2.49 12.84
C SER A 234 11.50 -2.85 14.30
N TRP A 235 11.06 -1.98 15.21
CA TRP A 235 11.18 -2.21 16.64
C TRP A 235 10.34 -3.40 17.11
N LEU A 236 9.06 -3.40 16.78
CA LEU A 236 8.15 -4.48 17.14
C LEU A 236 8.56 -5.80 16.47
N GLY A 237 8.87 -5.77 15.17
CA GLY A 237 9.27 -6.95 14.42
C GLY A 237 10.53 -7.59 14.99
N TYR A 238 11.53 -6.80 15.32
CA TYR A 238 12.75 -7.30 15.96
C TYR A 238 12.47 -7.96 17.31
N HIS A 239 11.72 -7.31 18.20
CA HIS A 239 11.42 -7.87 19.52
C HIS A 239 10.58 -9.15 19.43
N PHE A 240 9.56 -9.20 18.60
CA PHE A 240 8.77 -10.42 18.41
C PHE A 240 9.59 -11.55 17.76
N ALA A 241 10.48 -11.23 16.82
CA ALA A 241 11.36 -12.22 16.22
C ALA A 241 12.27 -12.87 17.26
N MET A 242 12.83 -12.06 18.17
CA MET A 242 13.68 -12.57 19.26
C MET A 242 12.90 -13.39 20.29
N LEU A 243 11.66 -13.00 20.61
CA LEU A 243 10.81 -13.73 21.54
C LEU A 243 10.39 -15.10 21.00
N TRP A 244 10.11 -15.21 19.72
CA TRP A 244 9.61 -16.44 19.09
C TRP A 244 10.69 -17.24 18.36
N ASN A 245 11.94 -16.79 18.39
CA ASN A 245 13.06 -17.41 17.68
C ASN A 245 12.78 -17.67 16.19
N VAL A 246 12.23 -16.66 15.50
CA VAL A 246 11.92 -16.71 14.06
C VAL A 246 12.76 -15.70 13.28
N SER A 247 12.68 -15.76 11.94
CA SER A 247 13.39 -14.83 11.06
C SER A 247 13.00 -13.37 11.35
N VAL A 248 14.01 -12.53 11.59
CA VAL A 248 13.82 -11.10 11.86
C VAL A 248 13.20 -10.39 10.65
N SER A 249 13.69 -10.69 9.44
CA SER A 249 13.18 -10.10 8.20
C SER A 249 11.70 -10.46 7.96
N GLY A 250 11.34 -11.75 8.17
CA GLY A 250 9.96 -12.20 8.04
C GLY A 250 9.03 -11.55 9.07
N MET A 251 9.46 -11.45 10.34
CA MET A 251 8.64 -10.86 11.40
C MET A 251 8.44 -9.35 11.20
N CYS A 252 9.47 -8.61 10.81
CA CYS A 252 9.32 -7.18 10.49
C CYS A 252 8.37 -6.95 9.31
N SER A 253 8.41 -7.81 8.28
CA SER A 253 7.48 -7.74 7.14
C SER A 253 6.05 -8.06 7.56
N LEU A 254 5.85 -9.04 8.46
CA LEU A 254 4.53 -9.39 9.01
C LEU A 254 3.94 -8.23 9.82
N VAL A 255 4.73 -7.59 10.68
CA VAL A 255 4.30 -6.40 11.42
C VAL A 255 3.96 -5.25 10.46
N GLY A 256 4.74 -5.07 9.38
CA GLY A 256 4.43 -4.13 8.31
C GLY A 256 3.07 -4.41 7.68
N MET A 257 2.76 -5.65 7.36
CA MET A 257 1.45 -6.07 6.82
C MET A 257 0.31 -5.74 7.81
N ILE A 258 0.49 -6.04 9.10
CA ILE A 258 -0.49 -5.72 10.15
C ILE A 258 -0.72 -4.20 10.20
N THR A 259 0.33 -3.39 10.09
CA THR A 259 0.22 -1.92 10.08
C THR A 259 -0.62 -1.42 8.90
N VAL A 260 -0.48 -2.01 7.71
CA VAL A 260 -1.31 -1.70 6.54
C VAL A 260 -2.77 -2.09 6.78
N ILE A 261 -3.03 -3.31 7.29
CA ILE A 261 -4.38 -3.78 7.61
C ILE A 261 -5.06 -2.85 8.61
N LEU A 262 -4.35 -2.45 9.67
CA LEU A 262 -4.87 -1.47 10.62
C LEU A 262 -5.15 -0.12 9.95
N GLY A 263 -4.28 0.34 9.05
CA GLY A 263 -4.50 1.54 8.24
C GLY A 263 -5.80 1.46 7.43
N ILE A 264 -6.07 0.33 6.76
CA ILE A 264 -7.30 0.10 5.99
C ILE A 264 -8.54 0.12 6.90
N ILE A 265 -8.46 -0.54 8.05
CA ILE A 265 -9.57 -0.66 8.99
C ILE A 265 -9.93 0.69 9.60
N PHE A 266 -8.93 1.43 10.09
CA PHE A 266 -9.11 2.70 10.81
C PHE A 266 -9.12 3.95 9.91
N HIS A 267 -8.95 3.78 8.60
CA HIS A 267 -9.05 4.90 7.66
C HIS A 267 -10.39 5.65 7.79
N ARG A 268 -10.38 6.99 7.58
CA ARG A 268 -11.57 7.86 7.69
C ARG A 268 -12.75 7.44 6.79
N ASN A 269 -12.46 6.79 5.65
CA ASN A 269 -13.42 6.11 4.78
C ASN A 269 -13.19 4.59 4.77
N GLY A 270 -12.59 4.05 5.83
CA GLY A 270 -12.20 2.65 5.92
C GLY A 270 -13.38 1.69 5.94
N MET A 271 -13.04 0.43 5.76
CA MET A 271 -13.98 -0.67 5.59
C MET A 271 -15.02 -0.76 6.71
N LEU A 272 -14.61 -0.52 7.97
CA LEU A 272 -15.54 -0.50 9.12
C LEU A 272 -16.58 0.62 9.00
N ARG A 273 -16.17 1.81 8.59
CA ARG A 273 -17.09 2.95 8.46
C ARG A 273 -18.01 2.82 7.25
N GLN A 274 -17.50 2.27 6.15
CA GLN A 274 -18.32 1.94 4.98
C GLN A 274 -19.33 0.85 5.33
N TRP A 275 -18.90 -0.17 6.07
CA TRP A 275 -19.77 -1.25 6.53
C TRP A 275 -20.86 -0.74 7.47
N ALA A 276 -20.48 0.08 8.48
CA ALA A 276 -21.43 0.74 9.36
C ALA A 276 -22.39 1.67 8.60
N LYS A 277 -21.90 2.46 7.64
CA LYS A 277 -22.75 3.31 6.79
C LYS A 277 -23.64 2.48 5.87
N SER A 278 -23.15 1.39 5.30
CA SER A 278 -23.94 0.50 4.45
C SER A 278 -25.10 -0.12 5.25
N PHE A 279 -24.86 -0.53 6.49
CA PHE A 279 -25.90 -1.04 7.38
C PHE A 279 -26.98 0.02 7.67
N VAL A 280 -26.55 1.22 8.06
CA VAL A 280 -27.47 2.34 8.35
C VAL A 280 -28.22 2.80 7.09
N ASN A 281 -27.53 2.88 5.96
CA ASN A 281 -28.15 3.26 4.69
C ASN A 281 -29.11 2.19 4.17
N HIS A 282 -28.82 0.91 4.38
CA HIS A 282 -29.74 -0.17 4.01
C HIS A 282 -31.03 -0.14 4.84
N GLU A 283 -30.92 0.09 6.14
CA GLU A 283 -32.11 0.24 7.00
C GLU A 283 -32.96 1.42 6.56
N LYS A 284 -32.32 2.58 6.33
CA LYS A 284 -33.00 3.78 5.86
C LYS A 284 -33.63 3.58 4.47
N PHE A 285 -32.91 2.97 3.54
CA PHE A 285 -33.43 2.66 2.20
C PHE A 285 -34.68 1.78 2.25
N CYS A 286 -34.70 0.77 3.12
CA CYS A 286 -35.87 -0.07 3.25
C CYS A 286 -37.05 0.67 3.91
N GLU A 287 -36.81 1.54 4.91
CA GLU A 287 -37.85 2.41 5.47
C GLU A 287 -38.42 3.35 4.40
N ASP A 288 -37.57 3.99 3.61
CA ASP A 288 -37.95 4.90 2.51
C ASP A 288 -38.74 4.16 1.42
N LEU A 289 -38.31 2.93 1.05
CA LEU A 289 -39.00 2.08 0.10
C LEU A 289 -40.42 1.75 0.57
N LEU A 290 -40.58 1.43 1.86
CA LEU A 290 -41.90 1.16 2.45
C LEU A 290 -42.79 2.40 2.39
N LEU A 291 -42.26 3.57 2.72
CA LEU A 291 -43.02 4.84 2.62
C LEU A 291 -43.46 5.16 1.20
N VAL A 292 -42.58 4.94 0.21
CA VAL A 292 -42.90 5.11 -1.21
C VAL A 292 -43.98 4.11 -1.66
N HIS A 293 -43.89 2.86 -1.21
CA HIS A 293 -44.91 1.84 -1.50
C HIS A 293 -46.27 2.25 -0.94
N LEU A 294 -46.34 2.65 0.34
CA LEU A 294 -47.58 3.16 0.94
C LEU A 294 -48.13 4.41 0.23
N TYR A 295 -47.26 5.28 -0.30
CA TYR A 295 -47.66 6.49 -1.02
C TYR A 295 -48.24 6.15 -2.38
N ARG A 296 -47.59 5.30 -3.17
CA ARG A 296 -47.98 4.93 -4.52
C ARG A 296 -49.28 4.13 -4.61
N HIS A 297 -49.47 3.25 -3.60
CA HIS A 297 -50.63 2.35 -3.57
C HIS A 297 -51.77 2.85 -2.65
N LYS A 298 -51.78 4.17 -2.39
CA LYS A 298 -52.81 4.80 -1.55
C LYS A 298 -54.22 4.43 -2.00
N GLY A 299 -54.99 3.72 -1.14
CA GLY A 299 -56.36 3.28 -1.44
C GLY A 299 -56.50 1.85 -1.97
N ASN A 300 -55.42 1.14 -2.22
CA ASN A 300 -55.44 -0.27 -2.61
C ASN A 300 -55.41 -1.17 -1.38
N THR A 301 -56.56 -1.80 -1.06
CA THR A 301 -56.73 -2.63 0.13
C THR A 301 -55.95 -3.91 0.09
N ILE A 302 -55.58 -4.41 -1.10
CA ILE A 302 -54.83 -5.67 -1.25
C ILE A 302 -53.34 -5.44 -0.94
N GLU A 303 -52.78 -4.33 -1.39
CA GLU A 303 -51.34 -4.06 -1.27
C GLU A 303 -50.93 -3.43 0.06
N LEU A 304 -51.87 -2.78 0.76
CA LEU A 304 -51.62 -2.12 2.04
C LEU A 304 -52.08 -2.92 3.25
N GLY A 305 -52.63 -4.13 3.03
CA GLY A 305 -53.16 -5.00 4.08
C GLY A 305 -52.05 -5.51 5.01
N TYR A 306 -52.42 -5.70 6.31
CA TYR A 306 -51.48 -6.20 7.33
C TYR A 306 -50.87 -7.56 6.97
N GLN A 307 -51.60 -8.40 6.25
CA GLN A 307 -51.14 -9.75 5.87
C GLN A 307 -50.49 -9.83 4.48
N THR A 308 -50.64 -8.84 3.64
CA THR A 308 -50.19 -8.89 2.23
C THR A 308 -49.02 -8.01 1.91
N ILE A 309 -48.75 -6.96 2.68
CA ILE A 309 -47.70 -5.99 2.45
C ILE A 309 -46.31 -6.62 2.35
N HIS A 310 -46.03 -7.67 3.13
CA HIS A 310 -44.75 -8.37 3.11
C HIS A 310 -44.53 -9.15 1.80
N GLN A 311 -45.60 -9.66 1.16
CA GLN A 311 -45.53 -10.42 -0.08
C GLN A 311 -45.18 -9.49 -1.27
N HIS A 312 -45.78 -8.30 -1.29
CA HIS A 312 -45.50 -7.29 -2.35
C HIS A 312 -44.12 -6.72 -2.26
N LEU A 313 -43.56 -6.60 -1.06
CA LEU A 313 -42.16 -6.14 -0.87
C LEU A 313 -41.12 -7.26 -0.96
N ASN A 314 -41.58 -8.52 -1.03
CA ASN A 314 -40.73 -9.71 -1.00
C ASN A 314 -39.81 -9.75 0.24
N TRP A 315 -40.33 -9.32 1.38
CA TRP A 315 -39.65 -9.29 2.66
C TRP A 315 -40.23 -10.33 3.63
N SER A 316 -39.43 -10.76 4.63
CA SER A 316 -39.96 -11.61 5.69
C SER A 316 -40.88 -10.80 6.60
N ASN A 317 -41.95 -11.43 7.12
CA ASN A 317 -42.91 -10.80 8.04
C ASN A 317 -42.23 -10.05 9.17
N LYS A 318 -41.25 -10.69 9.81
CA LYS A 318 -40.52 -10.11 10.95
C LYS A 318 -39.78 -8.80 10.59
N ILE A 319 -39.22 -8.73 9.40
CA ILE A 319 -38.53 -7.52 8.95
C ILE A 319 -39.51 -6.41 8.63
N THR A 320 -40.64 -6.75 8.02
CA THR A 320 -41.67 -5.78 7.65
C THR A 320 -42.32 -5.19 8.89
N ASP A 321 -42.68 -6.02 9.86
CA ASP A 321 -43.31 -5.60 11.11
C ASP A 321 -42.43 -4.69 11.94
N ASP A 322 -41.16 -5.05 12.13
CA ASP A 322 -40.17 -4.22 12.85
C ASP A 322 -40.02 -2.82 12.21
N ARG A 323 -39.98 -2.76 10.87
CA ARG A 323 -39.86 -1.48 10.14
C ARG A 323 -41.13 -0.64 10.21
N ILE A 324 -42.29 -1.27 10.08
CA ILE A 324 -43.59 -0.59 10.25
C ILE A 324 -43.71 -0.02 11.65
N GLU A 325 -43.37 -0.79 12.69
CA GLU A 325 -43.39 -0.29 14.06
C GLU A 325 -42.46 0.92 14.29
N ARG A 326 -41.27 0.91 13.68
CA ARG A 326 -40.34 2.05 13.73
C ARG A 326 -40.95 3.29 13.06
N LEU A 327 -41.59 3.11 11.89
CA LEU A 327 -42.24 4.20 11.18
C LEU A 327 -43.47 4.75 11.90
N ILE A 328 -44.22 3.90 12.60
CA ILE A 328 -45.32 4.30 13.47
C ILE A 328 -44.78 5.11 14.66
N LYS A 329 -43.71 4.63 15.34
CA LYS A 329 -43.09 5.36 16.47
C LYS A 329 -42.58 6.74 16.03
N ARG A 330 -42.12 6.89 14.78
CA ARG A 330 -41.67 8.17 14.21
C ARG A 330 -42.83 9.04 13.71
N GLY A 331 -44.04 8.52 13.69
CA GLY A 331 -45.25 9.22 13.29
C GLY A 331 -45.40 9.42 11.78
N TYR A 332 -44.78 8.56 10.94
CA TYR A 332 -44.92 8.59 9.48
C TYR A 332 -46.06 7.67 8.99
N VAL A 333 -46.35 6.60 9.73
CA VAL A 333 -47.38 5.60 9.38
C VAL A 333 -48.35 5.45 10.51
N VAL A 334 -49.61 5.17 10.21
CA VAL A 334 -50.69 4.87 11.16
C VAL A 334 -51.35 3.55 10.78
N ARG A 335 -51.78 2.79 11.77
CA ARG A 335 -52.63 1.59 11.60
C ARG A 335 -54.10 2.01 11.54
N ASP A 336 -54.80 1.61 10.50
CA ASP A 336 -56.26 1.73 10.41
C ASP A 336 -56.86 0.37 10.74
N ASP A 337 -57.16 0.15 12.01
CA ASP A 337 -57.70 -1.14 12.52
C ASP A 337 -59.11 -1.43 11.98
N SER A 338 -59.83 -0.40 11.56
CA SER A 338 -61.17 -0.58 10.98
C SER A 338 -61.11 -1.23 9.59
N LYS A 339 -60.05 -0.98 8.85
CA LYS A 339 -59.85 -1.49 7.50
C LYS A 339 -58.71 -2.52 7.42
N GLN A 340 -58.00 -2.77 8.50
CA GLN A 340 -56.80 -3.61 8.60
C GLN A 340 -55.71 -3.21 7.59
N LEU A 341 -55.46 -1.90 7.43
CA LEU A 341 -54.54 -1.32 6.47
C LEU A 341 -53.53 -0.40 7.16
N TYR A 342 -52.34 -0.27 6.54
CA TYR A 342 -51.40 0.77 6.88
C TYR A 342 -51.63 2.02 6.03
N SER A 343 -51.60 3.21 6.64
CA SER A 343 -51.75 4.48 5.94
C SER A 343 -50.67 5.49 6.35
N LEU A 344 -50.33 6.40 5.43
CA LEU A 344 -49.40 7.48 5.71
C LEU A 344 -50.08 8.61 6.46
N THR A 345 -49.38 9.20 7.43
CA THR A 345 -49.78 10.46 8.07
C THR A 345 -49.46 11.65 7.16
N GLU A 346 -49.95 12.85 7.46
CA GLU A 346 -49.56 14.09 6.76
C GLU A 346 -48.05 14.32 6.80
N LYS A 347 -47.40 13.98 7.92
CA LYS A 347 -45.95 14.03 8.09
C LYS A 347 -45.24 13.03 7.16
N GLY A 348 -45.78 11.81 7.00
CA GLY A 348 -45.28 10.81 6.07
C GLY A 348 -45.40 11.24 4.62
N ILE A 349 -46.56 11.79 4.23
CA ILE A 349 -46.78 12.32 2.87
C ILE A 349 -45.79 13.46 2.55
N THR A 350 -45.63 14.39 3.51
CA THR A 350 -44.71 15.51 3.35
C THR A 350 -43.25 15.04 3.20
N TYR A 351 -42.86 14.01 3.95
CA TYR A 351 -41.52 13.43 3.84
C TYR A 351 -41.28 12.79 2.49
N VAL A 352 -42.22 11.96 1.99
CA VAL A 352 -42.10 11.32 0.68
C VAL A 352 -42.03 12.34 -0.44
N THR A 353 -42.93 13.34 -0.43
CA THR A 353 -43.00 14.34 -1.49
C THR A 353 -41.83 15.31 -1.55
N LYS A 354 -41.26 15.68 -0.37
CA LYS A 354 -40.16 16.66 -0.31
C LYS A 354 -38.77 16.06 -0.35
N GLN A 355 -38.57 14.82 0.13
CA GLN A 355 -37.24 14.22 0.25
C GLN A 355 -36.97 13.04 -0.66
N LEU A 356 -37.99 12.36 -1.16
CA LEU A 356 -37.82 11.17 -2.00
C LEU A 356 -38.16 11.39 -3.47
N PHE A 357 -38.94 12.44 -3.79
CA PHE A 357 -39.31 12.80 -5.17
C PHE A 357 -38.70 14.13 -5.65
N GLN A 358 -37.81 14.74 -4.89
CA GLN A 358 -36.88 15.78 -5.36
C GLN A 358 -35.52 15.14 -5.71
#